data_51f8c426384a7658f1a95abbae7e2e93
#
_entry.id   51f8c426384a7658f1a95abbae7e2e93
#
_cell.length_a   1.000
_cell.length_b   1.000
_cell.length_c   1.000
_cell.angle_alpha   90.00
_cell.angle_beta   90.00
_cell.angle_gamma   90.00
#
_symmetry.space_group_name_H-M   'P 1'
#
loop_
_entity.id
_entity.type
_entity.pdbx_description
1 polymer ?
#
loop_
_entity_poly.entity_id
_entity_poly.type
_entity_poly.pdbx_seq_one_letter_code
_entity_poly.pdbx_strand_id
1 'polypeptide(L)'
;MLLAIKAFIAPVIVACAMFMESVDANVIVTALPEMARAFGRDPVTLKIAVTSYVLGLGVFIPVCGWLADRFGARSVFRTAIGIFVVGSLACAASTSLATFTVARFIQGVGGAMMVPVGRIIIFRVVERSEYIRAMNYLSVPAMLGPAAGPLLGGFITTYLHWRLIFFINIPVGILGIWLTNKYIKNTREPHPGPLDWVGFVLSAGGASLFLLGLSLTDGELVTGTTATVMTVIGAVMLGIYVLYARRVERPLLDLRFFRVPTFQASVLGGSLFRIGLGAVPFLLPLVLQEGLGMSAFESGLITCASAFGGMFMRTLAATVLRRWGFRTVLMYNAAYSGIAIAACGTFFPGTPTWLIWLIVLLGGFFPALQFTSLNSMTYAEIESRDVGRATSLGSVVQQISLGLGVTVAGIVLSITRAVHGHAALQWSDFWPAFVVVGFCSFASILVTRKLSANAGDEIVRGKREVTTK
;
A
#
# COMPACT_ATOMS: atom_id res chain seq x y z
N MET A 1 9.45 -16.95 33.55
CA MET A 1 9.60 -17.71 32.30
C MET A 1 8.35 -17.70 31.46
N LEU A 2 7.15 -18.02 31.93
CA LEU A 2 5.89 -18.01 31.16
C LEU A 2 5.46 -16.61 30.66
N LEU A 3 5.69 -15.54 31.43
CA LEU A 3 5.42 -14.15 31.02
C LEU A 3 6.39 -13.67 29.92
N ALA A 4 7.66 -14.02 30.01
CA ALA A 4 8.65 -13.70 28.98
C ALA A 4 8.38 -14.43 27.65
N ILE A 5 7.92 -15.69 27.73
CA ILE A 5 7.50 -16.46 26.54
C ILE A 5 6.26 -15.82 25.89
N LYS A 6 5.27 -15.36 26.69
CA LYS A 6 4.09 -14.68 26.16
C LYS A 6 4.41 -13.31 25.54
N ALA A 7 5.33 -12.56 26.12
CA ALA A 7 5.78 -11.29 25.56
C ALA A 7 6.46 -11.43 24.18
N PHE A 8 7.06 -12.59 23.90
CA PHE A 8 7.70 -12.88 22.62
C PHE A 8 6.74 -13.49 21.58
N ILE A 9 5.79 -14.33 22.03
CA ILE A 9 4.88 -15.06 21.11
C ILE A 9 3.90 -14.11 20.42
N ALA A 10 3.31 -13.12 21.11
CA ALA A 10 2.35 -12.21 20.49
C ALA A 10 2.95 -11.39 19.34
N PRO A 11 4.13 -10.75 19.47
CA PRO A 11 4.82 -10.13 18.35
C PRO A 11 5.07 -11.07 17.15
N VAL A 12 5.48 -12.31 17.41
CA VAL A 12 5.73 -13.30 16.34
C VAL A 12 4.44 -13.66 15.60
N ILE A 13 3.33 -13.90 16.32
CA ILE A 13 2.03 -14.18 15.69
C ILE A 13 1.60 -13.03 14.78
N VAL A 14 1.69 -11.80 15.29
CA VAL A 14 1.34 -10.60 14.50
C VAL A 14 2.29 -10.43 13.31
N ALA A 15 3.59 -10.65 13.52
CA ALA A 15 4.60 -10.58 12.47
C ALA A 15 4.34 -11.60 11.34
N CYS A 16 3.95 -12.83 11.66
CA CYS A 16 3.60 -13.85 10.66
C CYS A 16 2.36 -13.46 9.84
N ALA A 17 1.32 -12.91 10.47
CA ALA A 17 0.14 -12.43 9.75
C ALA A 17 0.46 -11.22 8.84
N MET A 18 1.30 -10.29 9.31
CA MET A 18 1.78 -9.17 8.51
C MET A 18 2.67 -9.62 7.34
N PHE A 19 3.49 -10.65 7.55
CA PHE A 19 4.30 -11.24 6.48
C PHE A 19 3.42 -11.87 5.41
N MET A 20 2.41 -12.65 5.81
CA MET A 20 1.44 -13.27 4.90
C MET A 20 0.74 -12.19 4.05
N GLU A 21 0.23 -11.13 4.67
CA GLU A 21 -0.40 -10.00 3.98
C GLU A 21 0.56 -9.30 3.03
N SER A 22 1.79 -9.02 3.49
CA SER A 22 2.79 -8.33 2.69
C SER A 22 3.28 -9.16 1.50
N VAL A 23 3.46 -10.47 1.66
CA VAL A 23 3.79 -11.38 0.55
C VAL A 23 2.63 -11.42 -0.45
N ASP A 24 1.39 -11.61 0.01
CA ASP A 24 0.21 -11.69 -0.87
C ASP A 24 0.01 -10.43 -1.71
N ALA A 25 0.19 -9.25 -1.11
CA ALA A 25 0.09 -7.98 -1.82
C ALA A 25 1.11 -7.84 -2.96
N ASN A 26 2.26 -8.49 -2.86
CA ASN A 26 3.35 -8.36 -3.82
C ASN A 26 3.50 -9.57 -4.77
N VAL A 27 3.07 -10.77 -4.35
CA VAL A 27 3.22 -12.01 -5.13
C VAL A 27 2.37 -12.02 -6.39
N ILE A 28 1.19 -11.38 -6.35
CA ILE A 28 0.24 -11.37 -7.46
C ILE A 28 0.78 -10.63 -8.69
N VAL A 29 1.64 -9.65 -8.49
CA VAL A 29 2.00 -8.69 -9.54
C VAL A 29 2.80 -9.36 -10.67
N THR A 30 3.66 -10.32 -10.33
CA THR A 30 4.41 -11.12 -11.30
C THR A 30 3.56 -12.18 -12.00
N ALA A 31 2.41 -12.52 -11.43
CA ALA A 31 1.48 -13.50 -12.00
C ALA A 31 0.37 -12.87 -12.87
N LEU A 32 0.27 -11.53 -12.92
CA LEU A 32 -0.81 -10.84 -13.65
C LEU A 32 -0.91 -11.24 -15.12
N PRO A 33 0.17 -11.32 -15.93
CA PRO A 33 0.07 -11.73 -17.32
C PRO A 33 -0.50 -13.15 -17.49
N GLU A 34 -0.07 -14.11 -16.65
CA GLU A 34 -0.56 -15.48 -16.71
C GLU A 34 -2.03 -15.58 -16.28
N MET A 35 -2.43 -14.84 -15.25
CA MET A 35 -3.82 -14.72 -14.82
C MET A 35 -4.70 -14.13 -15.93
N ALA A 36 -4.18 -13.12 -16.65
CA ALA A 36 -4.88 -12.51 -17.78
C ALA A 36 -5.14 -13.54 -18.88
N ARG A 37 -4.13 -14.31 -19.26
CA ARG A 37 -4.28 -15.43 -20.23
C ARG A 37 -5.29 -16.45 -19.73
N ALA A 38 -5.25 -16.83 -18.46
CA ALA A 38 -6.17 -17.81 -17.86
C ALA A 38 -7.64 -17.34 -17.86
N PHE A 39 -7.89 -16.03 -17.73
CA PHE A 39 -9.23 -15.44 -17.80
C PHE A 39 -9.63 -15.01 -19.24
N GLY A 40 -8.75 -15.16 -20.23
CA GLY A 40 -8.99 -14.70 -21.60
C GLY A 40 -9.18 -13.18 -21.68
N ARG A 41 -8.39 -12.43 -20.89
CA ARG A 41 -8.46 -10.97 -20.77
C ARG A 41 -7.11 -10.31 -21.05
N ASP A 42 -7.17 -9.01 -21.36
CA ASP A 42 -5.97 -8.22 -21.52
C ASP A 42 -5.24 -8.03 -20.16
N PRO A 43 -3.90 -8.13 -20.12
CA PRO A 43 -3.14 -7.92 -18.88
C PRO A 43 -3.39 -6.57 -18.20
N VAL A 44 -3.66 -5.51 -18.96
CA VAL A 44 -3.95 -4.17 -18.41
C VAL A 44 -5.25 -4.16 -17.61
N THR A 45 -6.24 -4.96 -18.01
CA THR A 45 -7.54 -5.03 -17.32
C THR A 45 -7.41 -5.61 -15.91
N LEU A 46 -6.37 -6.42 -15.64
CA LEU A 46 -6.13 -6.96 -14.31
C LEU A 46 -5.70 -5.92 -13.26
N LYS A 47 -5.44 -4.67 -13.68
CA LYS A 47 -5.29 -3.55 -12.74
C LYS A 47 -6.44 -3.47 -11.73
N ILE A 48 -7.66 -3.86 -12.14
CA ILE A 48 -8.83 -3.84 -11.27
C ILE A 48 -8.69 -4.77 -10.07
N ALA A 49 -8.07 -5.93 -10.23
CA ALA A 49 -7.84 -6.87 -9.14
C ALA A 49 -6.86 -6.32 -8.10
N VAL A 50 -5.80 -5.63 -8.55
CA VAL A 50 -4.84 -4.95 -7.67
C VAL A 50 -5.52 -3.77 -6.97
N THR A 51 -6.25 -2.93 -7.72
CA THR A 51 -6.97 -1.78 -7.19
C THR A 51 -8.04 -2.20 -6.18
N SER A 52 -8.78 -3.29 -6.43
CA SER A 52 -9.82 -3.79 -5.54
C SER A 52 -9.27 -4.25 -4.19
N TYR A 53 -8.11 -4.89 -4.17
CA TYR A 53 -7.41 -5.25 -2.93
C TYR A 53 -7.01 -4.00 -2.13
N VAL A 54 -6.34 -3.05 -2.77
CA VAL A 54 -5.94 -1.78 -2.16
C VAL A 54 -7.14 -0.99 -1.64
N LEU A 55 -8.26 -1.06 -2.37
CA LEU A 55 -9.52 -0.45 -1.97
C LEU A 55 -10.08 -1.12 -0.71
N GLY A 56 -10.10 -2.46 -0.66
CA GLY A 56 -10.49 -3.20 0.55
C GLY A 56 -9.68 -2.78 1.77
N LEU A 57 -8.36 -2.59 1.61
CA LEU A 57 -7.49 -2.03 2.63
C LEU A 57 -7.94 -0.62 3.05
N GLY A 58 -8.12 0.29 2.10
CA GLY A 58 -8.43 1.70 2.36
C GLY A 58 -9.78 1.91 3.04
N VAL A 59 -10.78 1.12 2.65
CA VAL A 59 -12.15 1.21 3.18
C VAL A 59 -12.23 0.79 4.65
N PHE A 60 -11.53 -0.26 5.06
CA PHE A 60 -11.70 -0.86 6.38
C PHE A 60 -10.67 -0.40 7.42
N ILE A 61 -9.53 0.16 7.03
CA ILE A 61 -8.53 0.71 7.98
C ILE A 61 -9.15 1.68 8.99
N PRO A 62 -10.03 2.64 8.64
CA PRO A 62 -10.58 3.62 9.59
C PRO A 62 -11.41 3.02 10.71
N VAL A 63 -12.07 1.89 10.45
CA VAL A 63 -12.96 1.25 11.43
C VAL A 63 -12.25 0.20 12.30
N CYS A 64 -10.99 -0.13 12.00
CA CYS A 64 -10.23 -1.18 12.71
C CYS A 64 -10.13 -0.92 14.21
N GLY A 65 -9.86 0.32 14.61
CA GLY A 65 -9.75 0.71 16.02
C GLY A 65 -11.09 0.50 16.74
N TRP A 66 -12.16 1.01 16.18
CA TRP A 66 -13.49 0.85 16.75
C TRP A 66 -13.91 -0.62 16.85
N LEU A 67 -13.64 -1.41 15.81
CA LEU A 67 -13.91 -2.86 15.85
C LEU A 67 -13.12 -3.54 16.97
N ALA A 68 -11.83 -3.21 17.13
CA ALA A 68 -10.99 -3.77 18.18
C ALA A 68 -11.46 -3.39 19.59
N ASP A 69 -11.96 -2.16 19.77
CA ASP A 69 -12.52 -1.69 21.03
C ASP A 69 -13.86 -2.37 21.33
N ARG A 70 -14.73 -2.49 20.34
CA ARG A 70 -16.08 -3.08 20.49
C ARG A 70 -16.08 -4.57 20.69
N PHE A 71 -15.34 -5.31 19.85
CA PHE A 71 -15.38 -6.77 19.80
C PHE A 71 -14.15 -7.44 20.44
N GLY A 72 -13.13 -6.63 20.75
CA GLY A 72 -11.87 -7.08 21.30
C GLY A 72 -10.83 -7.39 20.22
N ALA A 73 -9.59 -6.95 20.47
CA ALA A 73 -8.51 -7.01 19.51
C ALA A 73 -8.20 -8.44 19.02
N ARG A 74 -8.22 -9.46 19.93
CA ARG A 74 -8.06 -10.88 19.54
C ARG A 74 -9.13 -11.34 18.58
N SER A 75 -10.41 -11.04 18.88
CA SER A 75 -11.56 -11.50 18.06
C SER A 75 -11.48 -10.88 16.67
N VAL A 76 -11.20 -9.58 16.58
CA VAL A 76 -11.07 -8.87 15.30
C VAL A 76 -9.87 -9.39 14.51
N PHE A 77 -8.72 -9.60 15.14
CA PHE A 77 -7.52 -10.09 14.48
C PHE A 77 -7.69 -11.50 13.88
N ARG A 78 -8.26 -12.45 14.65
CA ARG A 78 -8.54 -13.79 14.11
C ARG A 78 -9.57 -13.78 12.99
N THR A 79 -10.60 -12.92 13.09
CA THR A 79 -11.62 -12.76 12.04
C THR A 79 -11.00 -12.16 10.79
N ALA A 80 -10.10 -11.20 10.93
CA ALA A 80 -9.31 -10.60 9.84
C ALA A 80 -8.52 -11.67 9.07
N ILE A 81 -7.78 -12.52 9.79
CA ILE A 81 -7.05 -13.65 9.18
C ILE A 81 -8.05 -14.60 8.49
N GLY A 82 -9.19 -14.91 9.12
CA GLY A 82 -10.22 -15.76 8.54
C GLY A 82 -10.78 -15.21 7.24
N ILE A 83 -11.16 -13.92 7.20
CA ILE A 83 -11.63 -13.22 6.00
C ILE A 83 -10.56 -13.25 4.91
N PHE A 84 -9.31 -13.02 5.27
CA PHE A 84 -8.18 -13.05 4.33
C PHE A 84 -7.99 -14.44 3.71
N VAL A 85 -8.05 -15.50 4.51
CA VAL A 85 -7.94 -16.90 4.04
C VAL A 85 -9.13 -17.27 3.15
N VAL A 86 -10.35 -16.89 3.52
CA VAL A 86 -11.55 -17.12 2.70
C VAL A 86 -11.43 -16.35 1.39
N GLY A 87 -10.97 -15.10 1.42
CA GLY A 87 -10.66 -14.33 0.22
C GLY A 87 -9.61 -14.99 -0.67
N SER A 88 -8.54 -15.55 -0.07
CA SER A 88 -7.51 -16.32 -0.79
C SER A 88 -8.09 -17.56 -1.48
N LEU A 89 -8.93 -18.34 -0.76
CA LEU A 89 -9.63 -19.50 -1.34
C LEU A 89 -10.53 -19.08 -2.50
N ALA A 90 -11.29 -18.00 -2.33
CA ALA A 90 -12.15 -17.46 -3.37
C ALA A 90 -11.34 -16.98 -4.60
N CYS A 91 -10.16 -16.38 -4.40
CA CYS A 91 -9.24 -16.03 -5.49
C CYS A 91 -8.76 -17.27 -6.24
N ALA A 92 -8.34 -18.31 -5.52
CA ALA A 92 -7.89 -19.56 -6.11
C ALA A 92 -9.01 -20.29 -6.89
N ALA A 93 -10.26 -20.19 -6.41
CA ALA A 93 -11.43 -20.82 -7.03
C ALA A 93 -12.05 -19.98 -8.17
N SER A 94 -11.61 -18.74 -8.37
CA SER A 94 -12.20 -17.84 -9.37
C SER A 94 -11.99 -18.34 -10.80
N THR A 95 -13.07 -18.29 -11.58
CA THR A 95 -13.10 -18.67 -13.00
C THR A 95 -13.26 -17.47 -13.94
N SER A 96 -13.53 -16.28 -13.40
CA SER A 96 -13.69 -15.05 -14.16
C SER A 96 -12.98 -13.87 -13.46
N LEU A 97 -12.62 -12.84 -14.23
CA LEU A 97 -12.04 -11.63 -13.67
C LEU A 97 -12.97 -10.95 -12.66
N ALA A 98 -14.30 -10.96 -12.90
CA ALA A 98 -15.27 -10.35 -12.00
C ALA A 98 -15.27 -11.05 -10.62
N THR A 99 -15.35 -12.39 -10.60
CA THR A 99 -15.31 -13.16 -9.33
C THR A 99 -13.97 -12.99 -8.62
N PHE A 100 -12.87 -12.94 -9.38
CA PHE A 100 -11.53 -12.69 -8.86
C PHE A 100 -11.41 -11.29 -8.22
N THR A 101 -11.96 -10.27 -8.87
CA THR A 101 -11.98 -8.89 -8.37
C THR A 101 -12.72 -8.78 -7.03
N VAL A 102 -13.91 -9.41 -6.92
CA VAL A 102 -14.68 -9.46 -5.66
C VAL A 102 -13.90 -10.21 -4.57
N ALA A 103 -13.29 -11.35 -4.91
CA ALA A 103 -12.48 -12.12 -3.98
C ALA A 103 -11.28 -11.31 -3.47
N ARG A 104 -10.61 -10.54 -4.34
CA ARG A 104 -9.51 -9.62 -3.99
C ARG A 104 -9.97 -8.50 -3.07
N PHE A 105 -11.16 -7.93 -3.29
CA PHE A 105 -11.73 -6.95 -2.37
C PHE A 105 -11.95 -7.55 -0.97
N ILE A 106 -12.58 -8.73 -0.88
CA ILE A 106 -12.80 -9.45 0.40
C ILE A 106 -11.46 -9.74 1.10
N GLN A 107 -10.46 -10.17 0.35
CA GLN A 107 -9.12 -10.41 0.87
C GLN A 107 -8.49 -9.12 1.41
N GLY A 108 -8.64 -8.00 0.70
CA GLY A 108 -8.22 -6.68 1.15
C GLY A 108 -8.90 -6.23 2.44
N VAL A 109 -10.19 -6.52 2.63
CA VAL A 109 -10.91 -6.28 3.89
C VAL A 109 -10.26 -7.02 5.05
N GLY A 110 -9.89 -8.29 4.86
CA GLY A 110 -9.13 -9.06 5.85
C GLY A 110 -7.77 -8.42 6.15
N GLY A 111 -7.00 -8.10 5.12
CA GLY A 111 -5.69 -7.46 5.22
C GLY A 111 -5.71 -6.13 5.96
N ALA A 112 -6.76 -5.31 5.72
CA ALA A 112 -6.94 -4.00 6.34
C ALA A 112 -6.87 -4.00 7.87
N MET A 113 -7.35 -5.08 8.48
CA MET A 113 -7.43 -5.20 9.94
C MET A 113 -6.19 -5.83 10.56
N MET A 114 -5.36 -6.56 9.80
CA MET A 114 -4.21 -7.29 10.37
C MET A 114 -3.17 -6.36 10.97
N VAL A 115 -2.72 -5.35 10.23
CA VAL A 115 -1.65 -4.45 10.66
C VAL A 115 -2.08 -3.55 11.83
N PRO A 116 -3.19 -2.78 11.75
CA PRO A 116 -3.60 -1.89 12.83
C PRO A 116 -3.98 -2.65 14.10
N VAL A 117 -4.75 -3.72 13.97
CA VAL A 117 -5.20 -4.50 15.14
C VAL A 117 -4.05 -5.29 15.74
N GLY A 118 -3.12 -5.78 14.93
CA GLY A 118 -1.87 -6.40 15.40
C GLY A 118 -1.05 -5.45 16.28
N ARG A 119 -0.91 -4.19 15.88
CA ARG A 119 -0.25 -3.15 16.69
C ARG A 119 -0.99 -2.89 18.01
N ILE A 120 -2.32 -2.85 17.99
CA ILE A 120 -3.15 -2.72 19.20
C ILE A 120 -2.89 -3.90 20.16
N ILE A 121 -2.85 -5.13 19.64
CA ILE A 121 -2.53 -6.32 20.44
C ILE A 121 -1.18 -6.17 21.14
N ILE A 122 -0.15 -5.79 20.40
CA ILE A 122 1.20 -5.62 20.96
C ILE A 122 1.20 -4.53 22.03
N PHE A 123 0.57 -3.39 21.76
CA PHE A 123 0.48 -2.29 22.73
C PHE A 123 -0.21 -2.70 24.02
N ARG A 124 -1.21 -3.62 23.96
CA ARG A 124 -1.98 -4.09 25.15
C ARG A 124 -1.35 -5.26 25.87
N VAL A 125 -0.49 -6.05 25.23
CA VAL A 125 0.03 -7.31 25.76
C VAL A 125 1.49 -7.21 26.18
N VAL A 126 2.27 -6.35 25.51
CA VAL A 126 3.71 -6.21 25.76
C VAL A 126 3.97 -5.10 26.76
N GLU A 127 4.87 -5.34 27.73
CA GLU A 127 5.30 -4.33 28.69
C GLU A 127 6.01 -3.16 27.99
N ARG A 128 5.88 -1.95 28.57
CA ARG A 128 6.45 -0.73 27.96
C ARG A 128 7.97 -0.83 27.74
N SER A 129 8.68 -1.52 28.59
CA SER A 129 10.12 -1.78 28.49
C SER A 129 10.51 -2.59 27.25
N GLU A 130 9.67 -3.54 26.84
CA GLU A 130 9.90 -4.44 25.70
C GLU A 130 9.22 -3.96 24.40
N TYR A 131 8.44 -2.85 24.46
CA TYR A 131 7.63 -2.38 23.34
C TYR A 131 8.45 -2.08 22.08
N ILE A 132 9.58 -1.39 22.21
CA ILE A 132 10.47 -1.06 21.08
C ILE A 132 10.99 -2.34 20.42
N ARG A 133 11.38 -3.32 21.24
CA ARG A 133 11.86 -4.63 20.75
C ARG A 133 10.76 -5.39 20.00
N ALA A 134 9.53 -5.39 20.54
CA ALA A 134 8.38 -5.98 19.88
C ALA A 134 8.06 -5.32 18.54
N MET A 135 8.12 -3.99 18.45
CA MET A 135 7.91 -3.24 17.20
C MET A 135 9.00 -3.55 16.16
N ASN A 136 10.23 -3.79 16.57
CA ASN A 136 11.30 -4.20 15.66
C ASN A 136 10.99 -5.55 14.99
N TYR A 137 10.40 -6.51 15.71
CA TYR A 137 9.97 -7.78 15.12
C TYR A 137 8.91 -7.61 14.03
N LEU A 138 8.04 -6.61 14.15
CA LEU A 138 7.04 -6.30 13.11
C LEU A 138 7.65 -5.66 11.87
N SER A 139 8.78 -5.00 12.03
CA SER A 139 9.45 -4.33 10.90
C SER A 139 10.07 -5.33 9.93
N VAL A 140 10.51 -6.51 10.42
CA VAL A 140 11.15 -7.54 9.59
C VAL A 140 10.21 -8.06 8.49
N PRO A 141 8.96 -8.49 8.79
CA PRO A 141 8.02 -8.92 7.75
C PRO A 141 7.70 -7.83 6.73
N ALA A 142 7.53 -6.60 7.20
CA ALA A 142 7.28 -5.46 6.32
C ALA A 142 8.43 -5.18 5.34
N MET A 143 9.65 -5.61 5.67
CA MET A 143 10.82 -5.49 4.79
C MET A 143 10.98 -6.70 3.86
N LEU A 144 10.70 -7.90 4.36
CA LEU A 144 10.91 -9.14 3.60
C LEU A 144 9.77 -9.43 2.61
N GLY A 145 8.54 -9.03 2.91
CA GLY A 145 7.38 -9.29 2.05
C GLY A 145 7.55 -8.78 0.62
N PRO A 146 7.89 -7.50 0.40
CA PRO A 146 8.14 -6.95 -0.93
C PRO A 146 9.29 -7.62 -1.69
N ALA A 147 10.26 -8.23 -1.01
CA ALA A 147 11.33 -8.98 -1.64
C ALA A 147 10.88 -10.42 -1.98
N ALA A 148 10.25 -11.10 -1.01
CA ALA A 148 9.82 -12.49 -1.17
C ALA A 148 8.64 -12.63 -2.14
N GLY A 149 7.72 -11.65 -2.15
CA GLY A 149 6.50 -11.69 -2.98
C GLY A 149 6.79 -11.90 -4.46
N PRO A 150 7.49 -11.01 -5.15
CA PRO A 150 7.76 -11.15 -6.58
C PRO A 150 8.56 -12.41 -6.92
N LEU A 151 9.50 -12.81 -6.06
CA LEU A 151 10.31 -14.01 -6.25
C LEU A 151 9.43 -15.27 -6.16
N LEU A 152 8.63 -15.39 -5.12
CA LEU A 152 7.70 -16.52 -4.95
C LEU A 152 6.64 -16.55 -6.04
N GLY A 153 6.08 -15.39 -6.38
CA GLY A 153 5.09 -15.26 -7.46
C GLY A 153 5.66 -15.67 -8.81
N GLY A 154 6.83 -15.18 -9.14
CA GLY A 154 7.53 -15.53 -10.36
C GLY A 154 7.84 -17.02 -10.44
N PHE A 155 8.38 -17.62 -9.36
CA PHE A 155 8.68 -19.04 -9.29
C PHE A 155 7.42 -19.89 -9.46
N ILE A 156 6.36 -19.62 -8.69
CA ILE A 156 5.13 -20.40 -8.74
C ILE A 156 4.46 -20.29 -10.10
N THR A 157 4.45 -19.08 -10.68
CA THR A 157 3.80 -18.85 -11.98
C THR A 157 4.55 -19.50 -13.12
N THR A 158 5.90 -19.54 -13.07
CA THR A 158 6.73 -20.12 -14.14
C THR A 158 6.76 -21.66 -14.08
N TYR A 159 6.89 -22.24 -12.88
CA TYR A 159 7.16 -23.68 -12.74
C TYR A 159 5.95 -24.49 -12.25
N LEU A 160 4.91 -23.82 -11.72
CA LEU A 160 3.72 -24.45 -11.17
C LEU A 160 2.47 -23.78 -11.76
N HIS A 161 1.38 -23.70 -10.99
CA HIS A 161 0.15 -23.04 -11.40
C HIS A 161 -0.10 -21.79 -10.55
N TRP A 162 -0.43 -20.66 -11.17
CA TRP A 162 -0.61 -19.38 -10.49
C TRP A 162 -1.59 -19.41 -9.30
N ARG A 163 -2.61 -20.28 -9.32
CA ARG A 163 -3.56 -20.42 -8.21
C ARG A 163 -2.90 -20.85 -6.90
N LEU A 164 -1.74 -21.52 -6.94
CA LEU A 164 -0.99 -21.93 -5.76
C LEU A 164 -0.48 -20.76 -4.93
N ILE A 165 -0.35 -19.57 -5.52
CA ILE A 165 -0.03 -18.32 -4.81
C ILE A 165 -0.99 -18.10 -3.64
N PHE A 166 -2.27 -18.35 -3.84
CA PHE A 166 -3.31 -18.13 -2.83
C PHE A 166 -3.36 -19.24 -1.80
N PHE A 167 -2.99 -20.48 -2.16
CA PHE A 167 -2.95 -21.61 -1.23
C PHE A 167 -1.88 -21.46 -0.14
N ILE A 168 -0.81 -20.72 -0.37
CA ILE A 168 0.23 -20.44 0.65
C ILE A 168 -0.38 -19.78 1.89
N ASN A 169 -1.39 -18.93 1.72
CA ASN A 169 -2.02 -18.20 2.80
C ASN A 169 -2.83 -19.09 3.75
N ILE A 170 -3.29 -20.27 3.29
CA ILE A 170 -4.17 -21.14 4.05
C ILE A 170 -3.47 -21.75 5.27
N PRO A 171 -2.34 -22.47 5.15
CA PRO A 171 -1.68 -23.06 6.30
C PRO A 171 -1.18 -21.99 7.29
N VAL A 172 -0.67 -20.87 6.78
CA VAL A 172 -0.19 -19.75 7.61
C VAL A 172 -1.37 -19.12 8.36
N GLY A 173 -2.51 -18.91 7.69
CA GLY A 173 -3.71 -18.33 8.30
C GLY A 173 -4.33 -19.26 9.34
N ILE A 174 -4.47 -20.56 9.08
CA ILE A 174 -4.98 -21.54 10.05
C ILE A 174 -4.11 -21.57 11.30
N LEU A 175 -2.78 -21.64 11.11
CA LEU A 175 -1.81 -21.58 12.22
C LEU A 175 -1.93 -20.26 12.98
N GLY A 176 -2.04 -19.12 12.26
CA GLY A 176 -2.21 -17.80 12.83
C GLY A 176 -3.47 -17.68 13.70
N ILE A 177 -4.61 -18.20 13.24
CA ILE A 177 -5.87 -18.24 14.01
C ILE A 177 -5.72 -19.10 15.26
N TRP A 178 -5.12 -20.29 15.12
CA TRP A 178 -4.91 -21.21 16.25
C TRP A 178 -4.00 -20.59 17.33
N LEU A 179 -2.87 -20.03 16.92
CA LEU A 179 -1.94 -19.36 17.83
C LEU A 179 -2.57 -18.12 18.50
N THR A 180 -3.31 -17.33 17.73
CA THR A 180 -4.05 -16.15 18.25
C THR A 180 -5.04 -16.56 19.34
N ASN A 181 -5.81 -17.63 19.13
CA ASN A 181 -6.77 -18.12 20.11
C ASN A 181 -6.08 -18.66 21.37
N LYS A 182 -4.94 -19.31 21.22
CA LYS A 182 -4.22 -19.96 22.33
C LYS A 182 -3.44 -18.96 23.22
N TYR A 183 -2.80 -17.95 22.60
CA TYR A 183 -1.82 -17.12 23.31
C TYR A 183 -2.26 -15.68 23.54
N ILE A 184 -3.20 -15.13 22.77
CA ILE A 184 -3.64 -13.75 22.89
C ILE A 184 -4.93 -13.66 23.70
N LYS A 185 -4.94 -12.82 24.76
CA LYS A 185 -6.16 -12.55 25.54
C LYS A 185 -7.05 -11.56 24.78
N ASN A 186 -8.37 -11.73 24.88
CA ASN A 186 -9.30 -10.77 24.28
C ASN A 186 -9.56 -9.61 25.23
N THR A 187 -9.03 -8.45 24.87
CA THR A 187 -9.22 -7.19 25.61
C THR A 187 -10.18 -6.27 24.84
N ARG A 188 -11.19 -5.75 25.54
CA ARG A 188 -12.21 -4.84 24.99
C ARG A 188 -12.20 -3.53 25.77
N GLU A 189 -12.65 -2.47 25.12
CA GLU A 189 -12.94 -1.22 25.81
C GLU A 189 -14.32 -1.29 26.44
N PRO A 190 -14.50 -0.89 27.73
CA PRO A 190 -15.80 -0.99 28.41
C PRO A 190 -16.89 -0.15 27.73
N HIS A 191 -16.55 1.02 27.22
CA HIS A 191 -17.52 1.98 26.64
C HIS A 191 -17.01 2.49 25.28
N PRO A 192 -17.00 1.67 24.21
CA PRO A 192 -16.66 2.14 22.89
C PRO A 192 -17.76 3.11 22.41
N GLY A 193 -17.37 4.29 21.98
CA GLY A 193 -18.30 5.26 21.40
C GLY A 193 -19.00 4.72 20.15
N PRO A 194 -20.08 5.39 19.66
CA PRO A 194 -20.75 4.98 18.44
C PRO A 194 -19.84 5.16 17.22
N LEU A 195 -20.00 4.27 16.23
CA LEU A 195 -19.35 4.43 14.93
C LEU A 195 -20.08 5.49 14.12
N ASP A 196 -19.32 6.33 13.46
CA ASP A 196 -19.84 7.28 12.46
C ASP A 196 -20.20 6.52 11.16
N TRP A 197 -21.40 5.91 11.15
CA TRP A 197 -21.88 5.15 10.00
C TRP A 197 -22.07 6.00 8.75
N VAL A 198 -22.53 7.24 8.92
CA VAL A 198 -22.74 8.17 7.79
C VAL A 198 -21.40 8.53 7.17
N GLY A 199 -20.42 8.89 8.01
CA GLY A 199 -19.07 9.15 7.55
C GLY A 199 -18.41 7.93 6.91
N PHE A 200 -18.66 6.73 7.46
CA PHE A 200 -18.16 5.48 6.86
C PHE A 200 -18.74 5.23 5.47
N VAL A 201 -20.06 5.29 5.30
CA VAL A 201 -20.71 5.06 4.00
C VAL A 201 -20.29 6.09 2.98
N LEU A 202 -20.21 7.36 3.34
CA LEU A 202 -19.82 8.44 2.42
C LEU A 202 -18.35 8.34 2.02
N SER A 203 -17.44 8.10 2.96
CA SER A 203 -16.00 8.05 2.65
C SER A 203 -15.61 6.73 1.97
N ALA A 204 -16.03 5.60 2.51
CA ALA A 204 -15.72 4.27 1.99
C ALA A 204 -16.45 3.98 0.67
N GLY A 205 -17.76 4.22 0.62
CA GLY A 205 -18.56 4.07 -0.60
C GLY A 205 -18.11 5.04 -1.69
N GLY A 206 -17.85 6.29 -1.33
CA GLY A 206 -17.34 7.30 -2.26
C GLY A 206 -15.98 6.92 -2.85
N ALA A 207 -15.01 6.52 -2.01
CA ALA A 207 -13.70 6.07 -2.48
C ALA A 207 -13.80 4.82 -3.34
N SER A 208 -14.69 3.88 -2.97
CA SER A 208 -14.91 2.65 -3.74
C SER A 208 -15.45 2.93 -5.14
N LEU A 209 -16.53 3.70 -5.24
CA LEU A 209 -17.13 4.03 -6.53
C LEU A 209 -16.18 4.87 -7.40
N PHE A 210 -15.45 5.80 -6.78
CA PHE A 210 -14.49 6.63 -7.50
C PHE A 210 -13.34 5.82 -8.11
N LEU A 211 -12.66 5.00 -7.31
CA LEU A 211 -11.52 4.22 -7.78
C LEU A 211 -11.92 3.10 -8.74
N LEU A 212 -13.01 2.37 -8.43
CA LEU A 212 -13.50 1.31 -9.33
C LEU A 212 -14.01 1.89 -10.64
N GLY A 213 -14.76 2.98 -10.59
CA GLY A 213 -15.22 3.66 -11.78
C GLY A 213 -14.07 4.07 -12.71
N LEU A 214 -13.02 4.71 -12.15
CA LEU A 214 -11.82 5.05 -12.91
C LEU A 214 -11.09 3.81 -13.45
N SER A 215 -11.04 2.71 -12.68
CA SER A 215 -10.35 1.49 -13.12
C SER A 215 -11.09 0.73 -14.21
N LEU A 216 -12.40 0.94 -14.36
CA LEU A 216 -13.28 0.26 -15.32
C LEU A 216 -13.50 1.04 -16.63
N THR A 217 -12.78 2.15 -16.84
CA THR A 217 -12.96 3.03 -18.02
C THR A 217 -12.58 2.38 -19.35
N ASP A 218 -11.83 1.27 -19.33
CA ASP A 218 -11.47 0.48 -20.53
C ASP A 218 -12.64 -0.30 -21.14
N GLY A 219 -13.79 -0.35 -20.48
CA GLY A 219 -15.04 -0.88 -21.05
C GLY A 219 -15.16 -2.41 -21.12
N GLU A 220 -14.17 -3.16 -20.60
CA GLU A 220 -14.18 -4.63 -20.71
C GLU A 220 -15.17 -5.33 -19.76
N LEU A 221 -15.43 -4.77 -18.59
CA LEU A 221 -16.34 -5.37 -17.59
C LEU A 221 -17.67 -4.63 -17.48
N VAL A 222 -17.66 -3.34 -17.69
CA VAL A 222 -18.85 -2.48 -17.68
C VAL A 222 -18.73 -1.44 -18.78
N THR A 223 -19.88 -0.89 -19.24
CA THR A 223 -19.86 0.17 -20.26
C THR A 223 -19.12 1.41 -19.74
N GLY A 224 -18.43 2.13 -20.61
CA GLY A 224 -17.75 3.37 -20.24
C GLY A 224 -18.67 4.40 -19.58
N THR A 225 -19.95 4.44 -19.98
CA THR A 225 -20.99 5.27 -19.32
C THR A 225 -21.18 4.85 -17.86
N THR A 226 -21.31 3.55 -17.59
CA THR A 226 -21.45 3.04 -16.21
C THR A 226 -20.22 3.39 -15.37
N ALA A 227 -19.02 3.20 -15.91
CA ALA A 227 -17.75 3.55 -15.25
C ALA A 227 -17.70 5.05 -14.93
N THR A 228 -18.09 5.91 -15.87
CA THR A 228 -18.16 7.36 -15.66
C THR A 228 -19.17 7.74 -14.57
N VAL A 229 -20.37 7.17 -14.60
CA VAL A 229 -21.40 7.39 -13.57
C VAL A 229 -20.91 6.97 -12.20
N MET A 230 -20.28 5.81 -12.07
CA MET A 230 -19.68 5.36 -10.81
C MET A 230 -18.62 6.36 -10.29
N THR A 231 -17.74 6.83 -11.17
CA THR A 231 -16.71 7.82 -10.83
C THR A 231 -17.32 9.12 -10.34
N VAL A 232 -18.32 9.65 -11.05
CA VAL A 232 -19.00 10.90 -10.68
C VAL A 232 -19.74 10.76 -9.36
N ILE A 233 -20.52 9.69 -9.17
CA ILE A 233 -21.22 9.42 -7.89
C ILE A 233 -20.19 9.32 -6.75
N GLY A 234 -19.09 8.59 -6.96
CA GLY A 234 -18.02 8.47 -5.97
C GLY A 234 -17.41 9.81 -5.60
N ALA A 235 -17.10 10.66 -6.59
CA ALA A 235 -16.58 12.01 -6.36
C ALA A 235 -17.58 12.89 -5.60
N VAL A 236 -18.87 12.84 -5.93
CA VAL A 236 -19.95 13.56 -5.23
C VAL A 236 -20.06 13.08 -3.78
N MET A 237 -20.05 11.78 -3.52
CA MET A 237 -20.07 11.23 -2.15
C MET A 237 -18.88 11.71 -1.32
N LEU A 238 -17.68 11.73 -1.89
CA LEU A 238 -16.47 12.26 -1.23
C LEU A 238 -16.61 13.77 -0.96
N GLY A 239 -17.18 14.53 -1.90
CA GLY A 239 -17.50 15.95 -1.71
C GLY A 239 -18.50 16.18 -0.57
N ILE A 240 -19.57 15.38 -0.53
CA ILE A 240 -20.56 15.41 0.56
C ILE A 240 -19.89 15.03 1.89
N TYR A 241 -18.99 14.04 1.89
CA TYR A 241 -18.22 13.67 3.07
C TYR A 241 -17.41 14.85 3.63
N VAL A 242 -16.74 15.62 2.77
CA VAL A 242 -15.97 16.80 3.20
C VAL A 242 -16.87 17.84 3.89
N LEU A 243 -18.08 18.07 3.38
CA LEU A 243 -19.05 18.98 3.98
C LEU A 243 -19.58 18.43 5.30
N TYR A 244 -19.88 17.14 5.35
CA TYR A 244 -20.36 16.43 6.54
C TYR A 244 -19.32 16.46 7.67
N ALA A 245 -18.07 16.09 7.37
CA ALA A 245 -16.98 16.02 8.35
C ALA A 245 -16.63 17.38 8.99
N ARG A 246 -16.97 18.50 8.33
CA ARG A 246 -16.81 19.85 8.89
C ARG A 246 -17.86 20.22 9.93
N ARG A 247 -19.01 19.51 9.95
CA ARG A 247 -20.16 19.80 10.83
C ARG A 247 -20.26 18.86 12.03
N VAL A 248 -19.62 17.69 11.95
CA VAL A 248 -19.69 16.64 12.98
C VAL A 248 -18.50 16.79 13.93
N GLU A 249 -18.74 16.67 15.23
CA GLU A 249 -17.69 16.81 16.26
C GLU A 249 -16.63 15.69 16.19
N ARG A 250 -17.05 14.47 15.88
CA ARG A 250 -16.18 13.28 15.84
C ARG A 250 -16.36 12.52 14.53
N PRO A 251 -15.94 13.09 13.40
CA PRO A 251 -16.03 12.40 12.11
C PRO A 251 -15.06 11.21 12.07
N LEU A 252 -15.38 10.19 11.27
CA LEU A 252 -14.55 9.01 11.07
C LEU A 252 -13.14 9.39 10.58
N LEU A 253 -13.05 10.29 9.61
CA LEU A 253 -11.80 10.85 9.09
C LEU A 253 -11.77 12.35 9.41
N ASP A 254 -10.94 12.75 10.35
CA ASP A 254 -10.89 14.12 10.84
C ASP A 254 -10.07 15.03 9.93
N LEU A 255 -10.75 15.78 9.08
CA LEU A 255 -10.12 16.69 8.12
C LEU A 255 -9.42 17.90 8.75
N ARG A 256 -9.58 18.14 10.07
CA ARG A 256 -8.89 19.25 10.77
C ARG A 256 -7.39 19.10 10.74
N PHE A 257 -6.87 17.86 10.64
CA PHE A 257 -5.43 17.60 10.53
C PHE A 257 -4.80 18.21 9.28
N PHE A 258 -5.57 18.47 8.21
CA PHE A 258 -5.04 19.20 7.05
C PHE A 258 -4.69 20.68 7.34
N ARG A 259 -5.03 21.20 8.52
CA ARG A 259 -4.57 22.52 8.97
C ARG A 259 -3.16 22.50 9.55
N VAL A 260 -2.66 21.31 9.92
CA VAL A 260 -1.29 21.13 10.42
C VAL A 260 -0.35 21.08 9.21
N PRO A 261 0.63 22.01 9.09
CA PRO A 261 1.44 22.14 7.88
C PRO A 261 2.23 20.88 7.53
N THR A 262 2.82 20.21 8.52
CA THR A 262 3.58 18.96 8.31
C THR A 262 2.69 17.82 7.86
N PHE A 263 1.49 17.69 8.45
CA PHE A 263 0.51 16.69 8.04
C PHE A 263 0.01 16.97 6.62
N GLN A 264 -0.37 18.21 6.32
CA GLN A 264 -0.84 18.61 4.99
C GLN A 264 0.21 18.31 3.92
N ALA A 265 1.45 18.72 4.13
CA ALA A 265 2.52 18.49 3.15
C ALA A 265 2.86 17.00 2.98
N SER A 266 2.87 16.23 4.08
CA SER A 266 3.12 14.79 4.03
C SER A 266 2.01 14.02 3.35
N VAL A 267 0.76 14.39 3.59
CA VAL A 267 -0.39 13.68 3.04
C VAL A 267 -0.65 14.10 1.60
N LEU A 268 -0.77 15.41 1.29
CA LEU A 268 -1.03 15.88 -0.07
C LEU A 268 0.20 15.75 -0.99
N GLY A 269 1.38 16.21 -0.54
CA GLY A 269 2.62 16.01 -1.29
C GLY A 269 2.98 14.54 -1.41
N GLY A 270 2.77 13.78 -0.33
CA GLY A 270 2.93 12.34 -0.32
C GLY A 270 1.95 11.61 -1.23
N SER A 271 0.73 12.12 -1.47
CA SER A 271 -0.23 11.52 -2.40
C SER A 271 0.30 11.53 -3.83
N LEU A 272 0.84 12.64 -4.30
CA LEU A 272 1.44 12.74 -5.63
C LEU A 272 2.60 11.74 -5.79
N PHE A 273 3.48 11.66 -4.79
CA PHE A 273 4.56 10.68 -4.77
C PHE A 273 4.04 9.24 -4.78
N ARG A 274 3.00 8.94 -3.97
CA ARG A 274 2.42 7.59 -3.86
C ARG A 274 1.68 7.14 -5.11
N ILE A 275 1.13 8.06 -5.91
CA ILE A 275 0.59 7.76 -7.25
C ILE A 275 1.71 7.17 -8.11
N GLY A 276 2.86 7.80 -8.17
CA GLY A 276 4.02 7.25 -8.90
C GLY A 276 4.48 5.89 -8.35
N LEU A 277 4.64 5.80 -7.02
CA LEU A 277 5.09 4.58 -6.36
C LEU A 277 4.11 3.41 -6.54
N GLY A 278 2.80 3.67 -6.46
CA GLY A 278 1.76 2.63 -6.58
C GLY A 278 1.65 2.02 -7.98
N ALA A 279 2.06 2.77 -9.00
CA ALA A 279 2.06 2.30 -10.39
C ALA A 279 3.18 1.28 -10.69
N VAL A 280 4.35 1.43 -10.05
CA VAL A 280 5.55 0.63 -10.35
C VAL A 280 5.33 -0.88 -10.19
N PRO A 281 4.73 -1.40 -9.09
CA PRO A 281 4.47 -2.82 -8.96
C PRO A 281 3.61 -3.39 -10.10
N PHE A 282 2.73 -2.61 -10.69
CA PHE A 282 1.89 -3.02 -11.81
C PHE A 282 2.65 -2.94 -13.16
N LEU A 283 3.30 -1.79 -13.44
CA LEU A 283 3.96 -1.56 -14.73
C LEU A 283 5.24 -2.36 -14.90
N LEU A 284 6.06 -2.52 -13.86
CA LEU A 284 7.37 -3.13 -13.97
C LEU A 284 7.31 -4.61 -14.40
N PRO A 285 6.52 -5.50 -13.78
CA PRO A 285 6.39 -6.86 -14.26
C PRO A 285 5.77 -6.97 -15.64
N LEU A 286 4.85 -6.06 -16.01
CA LEU A 286 4.25 -6.05 -17.34
C LEU A 286 5.28 -5.70 -18.42
N VAL A 287 6.10 -4.65 -18.23
CA VAL A 287 7.13 -4.32 -19.23
C VAL A 287 8.17 -5.42 -19.35
N LEU A 288 8.56 -6.05 -18.24
CA LEU A 288 9.54 -7.15 -18.27
C LEU A 288 8.99 -8.40 -18.98
N GLN A 289 7.72 -8.77 -18.75
CA GLN A 289 7.11 -9.96 -19.30
C GLN A 289 6.52 -9.73 -20.70
N GLU A 290 5.63 -8.76 -20.86
CA GLU A 290 4.95 -8.50 -22.13
C GLU A 290 5.81 -7.64 -23.09
N GLY A 291 6.59 -6.69 -22.54
CA GLY A 291 7.45 -5.81 -23.34
C GLY A 291 8.78 -6.46 -23.77
N LEU A 292 9.44 -7.17 -22.86
CA LEU A 292 10.76 -7.75 -23.10
C LEU A 292 10.73 -9.28 -23.26
N GLY A 293 9.58 -9.95 -23.11
CA GLY A 293 9.43 -11.39 -23.26
C GLY A 293 10.08 -12.24 -22.17
N MET A 294 10.35 -11.65 -20.98
CA MET A 294 10.95 -12.38 -19.87
C MET A 294 9.93 -13.31 -19.20
N SER A 295 10.40 -14.40 -18.62
CA SER A 295 9.57 -15.26 -17.79
C SER A 295 9.12 -14.53 -16.51
N ALA A 296 8.04 -15.02 -15.88
CA ALA A 296 7.57 -14.47 -14.61
C ALA A 296 8.65 -14.59 -13.51
N PHE A 297 9.49 -15.64 -13.55
CA PHE A 297 10.58 -15.83 -12.61
C PHE A 297 11.70 -14.80 -12.80
N GLU A 298 12.14 -14.56 -14.02
CA GLU A 298 13.15 -13.52 -14.33
C GLU A 298 12.64 -12.13 -13.94
N SER A 299 11.38 -11.83 -14.27
CA SER A 299 10.70 -10.59 -13.84
C SER A 299 10.67 -10.46 -12.32
N GLY A 300 10.38 -11.55 -11.60
CA GLY A 300 10.38 -11.60 -10.14
C GLY A 300 11.77 -11.33 -9.54
N LEU A 301 12.82 -11.95 -10.08
CA LEU A 301 14.21 -11.73 -9.68
C LEU A 301 14.62 -10.26 -9.86
N ILE A 302 14.29 -9.65 -11.00
CA ILE A 302 14.60 -8.23 -11.26
C ILE A 302 13.80 -7.34 -10.31
N THR A 303 12.52 -7.61 -10.11
CA THR A 303 11.67 -6.81 -9.21
C THR A 303 12.17 -6.85 -7.76
N CYS A 304 12.75 -7.96 -7.30
CA CYS A 304 13.38 -8.05 -5.98
C CYS A 304 14.50 -7.01 -5.77
N ALA A 305 15.17 -6.57 -6.83
CA ALA A 305 16.23 -5.56 -6.70
C ALA A 305 15.69 -4.25 -6.08
N SER A 306 14.43 -3.87 -6.38
CA SER A 306 13.80 -2.70 -5.79
C SER A 306 13.65 -2.84 -4.27
N ALA A 307 13.27 -4.03 -3.79
CA ALA A 307 13.15 -4.30 -2.36
C ALA A 307 14.51 -4.24 -1.65
N PHE A 308 15.56 -4.79 -2.25
CA PHE A 308 16.94 -4.68 -1.71
C PHE A 308 17.41 -3.23 -1.66
N GLY A 309 17.16 -2.43 -2.73
CA GLY A 309 17.44 -1.01 -2.73
C GLY A 309 16.72 -0.28 -1.60
N GLY A 310 15.43 -0.58 -1.40
CA GLY A 310 14.62 -0.03 -0.32
C GLY A 310 15.09 -0.44 1.07
N MET A 311 15.49 -1.69 1.27
CA MET A 311 16.04 -2.17 2.55
C MET A 311 17.34 -1.45 2.89
N PHE A 312 18.26 -1.34 1.92
CA PHE A 312 19.54 -0.66 2.11
C PHE A 312 19.34 0.84 2.45
N MET A 313 18.45 1.54 1.73
CA MET A 313 18.18 2.96 2.02
C MET A 313 17.58 3.17 3.41
N ARG A 314 16.74 2.25 3.92
CA ARG A 314 16.15 2.40 5.27
C ARG A 314 17.21 2.41 6.37
N THR A 315 18.33 1.71 6.20
CA THR A 315 19.44 1.73 7.16
C THR A 315 20.16 3.09 7.16
N LEU A 316 20.19 3.77 6.02
CA LEU A 316 20.84 5.07 5.85
C LEU A 316 19.90 6.25 6.13
N ALA A 317 18.58 6.04 6.13
CA ALA A 317 17.58 7.10 6.16
C ALA A 317 17.76 8.08 7.32
N ALA A 318 18.01 7.57 8.55
CA ALA A 318 18.24 8.41 9.71
C ALA A 318 19.48 9.31 9.57
N THR A 319 20.57 8.78 9.02
CA THR A 319 21.82 9.52 8.78
C THR A 319 21.64 10.60 7.74
N VAL A 320 20.96 10.25 6.64
CA VAL A 320 20.65 11.18 5.54
C VAL A 320 19.76 12.34 6.04
N LEU A 321 18.70 12.02 6.80
CA LEU A 321 17.79 13.02 7.35
C LEU A 321 18.45 13.93 8.39
N ARG A 322 19.35 13.39 9.23
CA ARG A 322 20.13 14.20 10.20
C ARG A 322 21.04 15.20 9.50
N ARG A 323 21.64 14.79 8.39
CA ARG A 323 22.66 15.63 7.70
C ARG A 323 22.01 16.73 6.86
N TRP A 324 20.91 16.43 6.15
CA TRP A 324 20.33 17.34 5.14
C TRP A 324 18.94 17.89 5.50
N GLY A 325 18.30 17.40 6.56
CA GLY A 325 16.97 17.82 6.98
C GLY A 325 15.85 17.32 6.08
N PHE A 326 14.61 17.33 6.61
CA PHE A 326 13.45 16.76 5.91
C PHE A 326 13.11 17.47 4.61
N ARG A 327 13.05 18.80 4.60
CA ARG A 327 12.66 19.58 3.42
C ARG A 327 13.58 19.31 2.23
N THR A 328 14.89 19.38 2.45
CA THR A 328 15.91 19.16 1.41
C THR A 328 15.81 17.74 0.87
N VAL A 329 15.75 16.74 1.76
CA VAL A 329 15.63 15.34 1.39
C VAL A 329 14.35 15.10 0.58
N LEU A 330 13.21 15.59 1.02
CA LEU A 330 11.94 15.40 0.32
C LEU A 330 11.94 16.01 -1.08
N MET A 331 12.54 17.18 -1.26
CA MET A 331 12.60 17.84 -2.58
C MET A 331 13.50 17.10 -3.57
N TYR A 332 14.76 16.87 -3.20
CA TYR A 332 15.71 16.21 -4.11
C TYR A 332 15.36 14.74 -4.34
N ASN A 333 14.94 14.06 -3.30
CA ASN A 333 14.63 12.65 -3.41
C ASN A 333 13.33 12.38 -4.20
N ALA A 334 12.36 13.30 -4.20
CA ALA A 334 11.21 13.23 -5.09
C ALA A 334 11.62 13.32 -6.57
N ALA A 335 12.61 14.19 -6.90
CA ALA A 335 13.15 14.27 -8.24
C ALA A 335 13.86 12.96 -8.63
N TYR A 336 14.77 12.45 -7.79
CA TYR A 336 15.47 11.20 -8.06
C TYR A 336 14.51 10.02 -8.18
N SER A 337 13.49 9.94 -7.32
CA SER A 337 12.45 8.91 -7.41
C SER A 337 11.67 8.99 -8.73
N GLY A 338 11.27 10.20 -9.13
CA GLY A 338 10.56 10.42 -10.40
C GLY A 338 11.40 10.01 -11.62
N ILE A 339 12.70 10.38 -11.62
CA ILE A 339 13.64 10.01 -12.67
C ILE A 339 13.86 8.49 -12.70
N ALA A 340 14.05 7.85 -11.53
CA ALA A 340 14.27 6.41 -11.46
C ALA A 340 13.04 5.62 -11.94
N ILE A 341 11.82 6.09 -11.62
CA ILE A 341 10.56 5.51 -12.12
C ILE A 341 10.48 5.69 -13.65
N ALA A 342 10.71 6.90 -14.17
CA ALA A 342 10.65 7.18 -15.60
C ALA A 342 11.69 6.37 -16.40
N ALA A 343 12.88 6.15 -15.81
CA ALA A 343 13.95 5.35 -16.42
C ALA A 343 13.53 3.88 -16.64
N CYS A 344 12.62 3.32 -15.84
CA CYS A 344 12.09 1.97 -16.11
C CYS A 344 11.31 1.89 -17.44
N GLY A 345 10.79 3.02 -17.94
CA GLY A 345 10.12 3.09 -19.24
C GLY A 345 11.07 3.04 -20.44
N THR A 346 12.38 3.21 -20.24
CA THR A 346 13.36 3.17 -21.32
C THR A 346 13.85 1.77 -21.69
N PHE A 347 13.32 0.74 -21.05
CA PHE A 347 13.69 -0.64 -21.34
C PHE A 347 13.19 -1.05 -22.74
N PHE A 348 14.07 -1.67 -23.53
CA PHE A 348 13.77 -2.18 -24.87
C PHE A 348 14.44 -3.55 -25.05
N PRO A 349 14.00 -4.37 -26.02
CA PRO A 349 14.67 -5.62 -26.35
C PRO A 349 16.14 -5.38 -26.72
N GLY A 350 17.06 -5.90 -25.91
CA GLY A 350 18.50 -5.64 -26.05
C GLY A 350 19.09 -4.80 -24.91
N THR A 351 18.28 -4.22 -24.01
CA THR A 351 18.81 -3.58 -22.80
C THR A 351 19.56 -4.60 -21.95
N PRO A 352 20.83 -4.35 -21.59
CA PRO A 352 21.60 -5.28 -20.76
C PRO A 352 20.94 -5.52 -19.41
N THR A 353 20.82 -6.78 -19.00
CA THR A 353 20.11 -7.17 -17.75
C THR A 353 20.69 -6.48 -16.51
N TRP A 354 22.03 -6.28 -16.45
CA TRP A 354 22.65 -5.59 -15.32
C TRP A 354 22.18 -4.12 -15.21
N LEU A 355 21.91 -3.44 -16.35
CA LEU A 355 21.40 -2.07 -16.37
C LEU A 355 19.95 -2.01 -15.87
N ILE A 356 19.11 -2.98 -16.28
CA ILE A 356 17.75 -3.15 -15.77
C ILE A 356 17.80 -3.33 -14.24
N TRP A 357 18.67 -4.21 -13.75
CA TRP A 357 18.88 -4.43 -12.31
C TRP A 357 19.27 -3.15 -11.59
N LEU A 358 20.20 -2.37 -12.10
CA LEU A 358 20.66 -1.13 -11.50
C LEU A 358 19.53 -0.09 -11.43
N ILE A 359 18.80 0.11 -12.52
CA ILE A 359 17.69 1.07 -12.58
C ILE A 359 16.58 0.65 -11.60
N VAL A 360 16.22 -0.63 -11.55
CA VAL A 360 15.18 -1.15 -10.63
C VAL A 360 15.65 -1.04 -9.17
N LEU A 361 16.92 -1.30 -8.87
CA LEU A 361 17.49 -1.11 -7.53
C LEU A 361 17.38 0.35 -7.07
N LEU A 362 17.74 1.29 -7.95
CA LEU A 362 17.59 2.73 -7.69
C LEU A 362 16.11 3.12 -7.58
N GLY A 363 15.24 2.47 -8.37
CA GLY A 363 13.77 2.60 -8.31
C GLY A 363 13.17 2.13 -6.98
N GLY A 364 13.89 1.35 -6.19
CA GLY A 364 13.51 1.01 -4.81
C GLY A 364 14.20 1.88 -3.77
N PHE A 365 15.47 2.22 -4.02
CA PHE A 365 16.34 2.96 -3.11
C PHE A 365 15.79 4.35 -2.78
N PHE A 366 15.57 5.20 -3.78
CA PHE A 366 15.07 6.56 -3.57
C PHE A 366 13.63 6.61 -3.01
N PRO A 367 12.64 5.87 -3.56
CA PRO A 367 11.30 5.89 -3.02
C PRO A 367 11.20 5.43 -1.55
N ALA A 368 12.08 4.52 -1.10
CA ALA A 368 12.08 4.09 0.29
C ALA A 368 12.45 5.23 1.27
N LEU A 369 13.41 6.08 0.89
CA LEU A 369 13.75 7.27 1.68
C LEU A 369 12.59 8.27 1.71
N GLN A 370 11.98 8.52 0.55
CA GLN A 370 10.85 9.44 0.43
C GLN A 370 9.68 8.97 1.31
N PHE A 371 9.32 7.69 1.21
CA PHE A 371 8.24 7.09 1.98
C PHE A 371 8.49 7.17 3.49
N THR A 372 9.72 6.84 3.93
CA THR A 372 10.13 6.91 5.34
C THR A 372 10.07 8.35 5.85
N SER A 373 10.59 9.30 5.09
CA SER A 373 10.61 10.72 5.45
C SER A 373 9.19 11.31 5.57
N LEU A 374 8.31 11.01 4.60
CA LEU A 374 6.91 11.44 4.62
C LEU A 374 6.17 10.87 5.84
N ASN A 375 6.32 9.56 6.10
CA ASN A 375 5.65 8.92 7.23
C ASN A 375 6.13 9.48 8.58
N SER A 376 7.42 9.73 8.74
CA SER A 376 7.96 10.34 9.96
C SER A 376 7.42 11.75 10.16
N MET A 377 7.37 12.56 9.10
CA MET A 377 6.92 13.94 9.16
C MET A 377 5.41 14.08 9.38
N THR A 378 4.61 13.08 8.94
CA THR A 378 3.14 13.11 9.08
C THR A 378 2.71 13.34 10.53
N TYR A 379 3.46 12.84 11.49
CA TYR A 379 3.09 12.88 12.92
C TYR A 379 3.92 13.86 13.74
N ALA A 380 4.81 14.65 13.12
CA ALA A 380 5.76 15.54 13.79
C ALA A 380 5.10 16.54 14.74
N GLU A 381 3.99 17.16 14.29
CA GLU A 381 3.27 18.20 15.00
C GLU A 381 1.91 17.71 15.53
N ILE A 382 1.64 16.39 15.51
CA ILE A 382 0.37 15.81 15.98
C ILE A 382 0.48 15.46 17.46
N GLU A 383 -0.47 15.91 18.27
CA GLU A 383 -0.54 15.55 19.67
C GLU A 383 -0.74 14.03 19.86
N SER A 384 -0.12 13.45 20.89
CA SER A 384 -0.15 12.00 21.14
C SER A 384 -1.58 11.42 21.23
N ARG A 385 -2.54 12.19 21.75
CA ARG A 385 -3.96 11.78 21.84
C ARG A 385 -4.65 11.65 20.47
N ASP A 386 -4.17 12.38 19.46
CA ASP A 386 -4.79 12.47 18.14
C ASP A 386 -4.06 11.63 17.07
N VAL A 387 -2.90 11.05 17.42
CA VAL A 387 -2.08 10.23 16.48
C VAL A 387 -2.90 9.11 15.84
N GLY A 388 -3.76 8.42 16.59
CA GLY A 388 -4.61 7.34 16.04
C GLY A 388 -5.56 7.82 14.95
N ARG A 389 -6.22 8.98 15.16
CA ARG A 389 -7.15 9.59 14.19
C ARG A 389 -6.40 10.11 12.95
N ALA A 390 -5.26 10.76 13.16
CA ALA A 390 -4.39 11.21 12.09
C ALA A 390 -3.84 10.04 11.26
N THR A 391 -3.48 8.94 11.92
CA THR A 391 -3.01 7.71 11.25
C THR A 391 -4.11 7.10 10.38
N SER A 392 -5.35 7.06 10.84
CA SER A 392 -6.49 6.56 10.07
C SER A 392 -6.68 7.38 8.79
N LEU A 393 -6.75 8.72 8.90
CA LEU A 393 -6.87 9.61 7.76
C LEU A 393 -5.69 9.47 6.79
N GLY A 394 -4.45 9.50 7.31
CA GLY A 394 -3.24 9.36 6.50
C GLY A 394 -3.18 8.03 5.74
N SER A 395 -3.58 6.93 6.40
CA SER A 395 -3.59 5.59 5.80
C SER A 395 -4.63 5.47 4.69
N VAL A 396 -5.83 6.02 4.86
CA VAL A 396 -6.87 6.03 3.81
C VAL A 396 -6.39 6.79 2.58
N VAL A 397 -5.89 8.01 2.77
CA VAL A 397 -5.37 8.81 1.65
C VAL A 397 -4.19 8.11 0.98
N GLN A 398 -3.33 7.44 1.75
CA GLN A 398 -2.23 6.65 1.21
C GLN A 398 -2.73 5.51 0.31
N GLN A 399 -3.71 4.72 0.76
CA GLN A 399 -4.24 3.59 -0.02
C GLN A 399 -4.96 4.07 -1.29
N ILE A 400 -5.77 5.13 -1.19
CA ILE A 400 -6.40 5.75 -2.35
C ILE A 400 -5.34 6.22 -3.35
N SER A 401 -4.26 6.85 -2.89
CA SER A 401 -3.19 7.34 -3.77
C SER A 401 -2.44 6.21 -4.47
N LEU A 402 -2.17 5.09 -3.77
CA LEU A 402 -1.55 3.90 -4.36
C LEU A 402 -2.48 3.27 -5.42
N GLY A 403 -3.77 3.12 -5.12
CA GLY A 403 -4.77 2.62 -6.07
C GLY A 403 -4.92 3.52 -7.31
N LEU A 404 -4.92 4.85 -7.11
CA LEU A 404 -4.89 5.81 -8.21
C LEU A 404 -3.67 5.64 -9.11
N GLY A 405 -2.50 5.32 -8.51
CA GLY A 405 -1.29 5.07 -9.27
C GLY A 405 -1.45 3.92 -10.26
N VAL A 406 -1.97 2.78 -9.80
CA VAL A 406 -2.26 1.62 -10.67
C VAL A 406 -3.26 1.99 -11.77
N THR A 407 -4.31 2.71 -11.40
CA THR A 407 -5.37 3.12 -12.32
C THR A 407 -4.85 4.07 -13.41
N VAL A 408 -4.12 5.12 -13.03
CA VAL A 408 -3.51 6.09 -13.97
C VAL A 408 -2.53 5.37 -14.90
N ALA A 409 -1.68 4.50 -14.37
CA ALA A 409 -0.75 3.71 -15.18
C ALA A 409 -1.48 2.87 -16.24
N GLY A 410 -2.52 2.17 -15.83
CA GLY A 410 -3.32 1.35 -16.76
C GLY A 410 -4.07 2.18 -17.82
N ILE A 411 -4.61 3.34 -17.45
CA ILE A 411 -5.28 4.24 -18.42
C ILE A 411 -4.27 4.76 -19.45
N VAL A 412 -3.11 5.26 -19.01
CA VAL A 412 -2.08 5.76 -19.93
C VAL A 412 -1.61 4.64 -20.86
N LEU A 413 -1.37 3.45 -20.32
CA LEU A 413 -0.94 2.29 -21.10
C LEU A 413 -1.99 1.88 -22.16
N SER A 414 -3.28 1.88 -21.80
CA SER A 414 -4.38 1.60 -22.74
C SER A 414 -4.45 2.65 -23.85
N ILE A 415 -4.31 3.94 -23.51
CA ILE A 415 -4.33 5.04 -24.48
C ILE A 415 -3.12 4.93 -25.42
N THR A 416 -1.93 4.71 -24.89
CA THR A 416 -0.70 4.62 -25.70
C THR A 416 -0.77 3.46 -26.69
N ARG A 417 -1.21 2.29 -26.22
CA ARG A 417 -1.43 1.12 -27.08
C ARG A 417 -2.42 1.41 -28.22
N ALA A 418 -3.53 2.06 -27.89
CA ALA A 418 -4.54 2.44 -28.90
C ALA A 418 -4.00 3.46 -29.92
N VAL A 419 -3.21 4.44 -29.48
CA VAL A 419 -2.59 5.44 -30.37
C VAL A 419 -1.57 4.79 -31.31
N HIS A 420 -0.78 3.83 -30.82
CA HIS A 420 0.17 3.08 -31.65
C HIS A 420 -0.50 2.03 -32.55
N GLY A 421 -1.78 1.70 -32.33
CA GLY A 421 -2.50 0.66 -33.07
C GLY A 421 -2.02 -0.76 -32.78
N HIS A 422 -1.40 -1.00 -31.62
CA HIS A 422 -0.87 -2.30 -31.26
C HIS A 422 -1.99 -3.23 -30.78
N ALA A 423 -2.09 -4.43 -31.37
CA ALA A 423 -3.02 -5.47 -30.94
C ALA A 423 -2.65 -6.04 -29.55
N ALA A 424 -1.35 -6.21 -29.27
CA ALA A 424 -0.80 -6.63 -28.01
C ALA A 424 0.19 -5.57 -27.46
N LEU A 425 0.43 -5.59 -26.14
CA LEU A 425 1.40 -4.69 -25.53
C LEU A 425 2.80 -4.88 -26.09
N GLN A 426 3.45 -3.76 -26.41
CA GLN A 426 4.84 -3.72 -26.84
C GLN A 426 5.65 -2.85 -25.87
N TRP A 427 6.97 -3.05 -25.84
CA TRP A 427 7.88 -2.28 -24.98
C TRP A 427 7.72 -0.75 -25.14
N SER A 428 7.45 -0.28 -26.36
CA SER A 428 7.25 1.15 -26.68
C SER A 428 6.01 1.77 -26.03
N ASP A 429 5.02 0.96 -25.64
CA ASP A 429 3.77 1.44 -25.05
C ASP A 429 3.97 1.85 -23.57
N PHE A 430 4.99 1.34 -22.93
CA PHE A 430 5.22 1.54 -21.49
C PHE A 430 5.87 2.88 -21.14
N TRP A 431 6.69 3.43 -22.05
CA TRP A 431 7.44 4.66 -21.78
C TRP A 431 6.55 5.83 -21.33
N PRO A 432 5.44 6.18 -22.01
CA PRO A 432 4.58 7.28 -21.56
C PRO A 432 3.95 7.02 -20.19
N ALA A 433 3.59 5.77 -19.87
CA ALA A 433 3.02 5.43 -18.57
C ALA A 433 4.04 5.66 -17.45
N PHE A 434 5.29 5.20 -17.60
CA PHE A 434 6.34 5.44 -16.62
C PHE A 434 6.71 6.92 -16.48
N VAL A 435 6.71 7.70 -17.58
CA VAL A 435 6.97 9.14 -17.54
C VAL A 435 5.87 9.87 -16.79
N VAL A 436 4.60 9.59 -17.07
CA VAL A 436 3.46 10.24 -16.39
C VAL A 436 3.49 9.95 -14.90
N VAL A 437 3.68 8.70 -14.48
CA VAL A 437 3.70 8.36 -13.05
C VAL A 437 4.98 8.84 -12.36
N GLY A 438 6.11 8.88 -13.07
CA GLY A 438 7.35 9.50 -12.62
C GLY A 438 7.19 11.01 -12.40
N PHE A 439 6.48 11.68 -13.33
CA PHE A 439 6.14 13.10 -13.21
C PHE A 439 5.23 13.37 -12.00
N CYS A 440 4.28 12.50 -11.70
CA CYS A 440 3.48 12.61 -10.46
C CYS A 440 4.38 12.62 -9.21
N SER A 441 5.37 11.71 -9.14
CA SER A 441 6.35 11.72 -8.05
C SER A 441 7.16 13.01 -8.00
N PHE A 442 7.63 13.50 -9.14
CA PHE A 442 8.35 14.76 -9.25
C PHE A 442 7.48 15.95 -8.81
N ALA A 443 6.21 15.99 -9.21
CA ALA A 443 5.28 17.05 -8.86
C ALA A 443 5.03 17.21 -7.35
N SER A 444 5.36 16.19 -6.54
CA SER A 444 5.32 16.30 -5.08
C SER A 444 6.22 17.42 -4.54
N ILE A 445 7.24 17.82 -5.28
CA ILE A 445 8.13 18.95 -4.97
C ILE A 445 7.33 20.25 -4.82
N LEU A 446 6.28 20.44 -5.64
CA LEU A 446 5.45 21.66 -5.61
C LEU A 446 4.78 21.88 -4.25
N VAL A 447 4.49 20.78 -3.53
CA VAL A 447 3.91 20.83 -2.20
C VAL A 447 5.01 20.88 -1.13
N THR A 448 6.01 20.02 -1.24
CA THR A 448 7.08 19.91 -0.22
C THR A 448 7.96 21.14 -0.13
N ARG A 449 8.13 21.91 -1.22
CA ARG A 449 8.88 23.17 -1.21
C ARG A 449 8.27 24.24 -0.28
N LYS A 450 6.97 24.13 0.05
CA LYS A 450 6.27 25.07 0.95
C LYS A 450 6.56 24.81 2.43
N LEU A 451 7.21 23.68 2.76
CA LEU A 451 7.62 23.38 4.13
C LEU A 451 8.66 24.38 4.62
N SER A 452 8.62 24.68 5.92
CA SER A 452 9.68 25.44 6.57
C SER A 452 11.01 24.68 6.50
N ALA A 453 12.13 25.40 6.49
CA ALA A 453 13.47 24.78 6.45
C ALA A 453 13.70 23.84 7.64
N ASN A 454 13.11 24.14 8.79
CA ASN A 454 13.28 23.43 10.05
C ASN A 454 12.14 22.41 10.32
N ALA A 455 11.24 22.15 9.34
CA ALA A 455 10.13 21.22 9.51
C ALA A 455 10.66 19.81 9.86
N GLY A 456 10.22 19.26 10.99
CA GLY A 456 10.62 17.92 11.44
C GLY A 456 11.99 17.82 12.11
N ASP A 457 12.73 18.90 12.30
CA ASP A 457 14.06 18.88 12.96
C ASP A 457 14.00 18.29 14.38
N GLU A 458 12.90 18.51 15.10
CA GLU A 458 12.68 17.96 16.43
C GLU A 458 12.70 16.42 16.48
N ILE A 459 12.28 15.76 15.38
CA ILE A 459 12.24 14.30 15.28
C ILE A 459 13.66 13.72 15.20
N VAL A 460 14.56 14.42 14.49
CA VAL A 460 15.87 13.86 14.15
C VAL A 460 16.96 14.36 15.07
N ARG A 461 16.87 15.61 15.55
CA ARG A 461 17.89 16.25 16.39
C ARG A 461 17.57 16.25 17.88
N GLY A 462 16.36 15.77 18.27
CA GLY A 462 15.83 15.92 19.64
C GLY A 462 15.43 17.37 19.93
N LYS A 463 14.62 17.61 20.97
CA LYS A 463 14.38 18.96 21.46
C LYS A 463 15.73 19.55 21.87
N ARG A 464 16.27 20.48 21.09
CA ARG A 464 17.30 21.38 21.59
C ARG A 464 16.66 22.10 22.77
N GLU A 465 17.22 21.93 23.98
CA GLU A 465 16.98 22.88 25.07
C GLU A 465 17.24 24.27 24.49
N VAL A 466 16.19 25.05 24.41
CA VAL A 466 16.30 26.48 24.11
C VAL A 466 16.96 27.09 25.34
N THR A 467 18.27 27.10 25.32
CA THR A 467 19.03 27.97 26.20
C THR A 467 18.73 29.38 25.74
N THR A 468 17.74 29.99 26.36
CA THR A 468 17.55 31.46 26.40
C THR A 468 18.85 32.05 26.91
N LYS A 469 19.59 32.72 26.02
CA LYS A 469 20.52 33.77 26.39
C LYS A 469 19.84 35.11 26.26
#